data_e858428369026c2a8965fb191e712c16
#
_entry.id   e858428369026c2a8965fb191e712c16
#
_cell.length_a   1.000
_cell.length_b   1.000
_cell.length_c   1.000
_cell.angle_alpha   90.00
_cell.angle_beta   90.00
_cell.angle_gamma   90.00
#
_symmetry.space_group_name_H-M   'P 1'
#
loop_
_entity.id
_entity.type
_entity.pdbx_description
1 polymer ?
#
loop_
_entity_poly.entity_id
_entity_poly.type
_entity_poly.pdbx_seq_one_letter_code
_entity_poly.pdbx_strand_id
1 'polypeptide(L)'
;ISTIRTYVAAGFSQEEAVQAVKTEVHEPVTKVSSGSASSDLVPYTYYFRYIPYLFLGALCYTMGYILMAFKKGDIQKRMEASAISVRRQSLEGLLAMGVIGAILWLLGILGVVLMYGNTFWNSELRGYYIANTLLMLVVSLSLSYLIGMFIPNSNILSGVANIVSLSMCFLCGVFVPMSVMDKSVLKVAQFLPVYWYEQVNEILSRHHSLTPELLGKVQISMGIEVLFAAM
;
A
#
# COMPACT_ATOMS: atom_id res chain seq x y z
N ILE A 1 24.55 33.93 -17.89
CA ILE A 1 25.45 34.31 -19.01
C ILE A 1 24.97 33.69 -20.32
N SER A 2 24.49 32.44 -20.36
CA SER A 2 23.96 31.81 -21.58
C SER A 2 22.69 32.48 -22.09
N THR A 3 21.77 32.87 -21.21
CA THR A 3 20.47 33.48 -21.54
C THR A 3 20.65 34.89 -22.20
N ILE A 4 21.57 35.70 -21.70
CA ILE A 4 21.89 37.01 -22.27
C ILE A 4 22.41 36.84 -23.70
N ARG A 5 23.26 35.85 -23.99
CA ARG A 5 23.76 35.56 -25.32
C ARG A 5 22.65 35.17 -26.30
N THR A 6 21.62 34.46 -25.82
CA THR A 6 20.47 34.07 -26.64
C THR A 6 19.64 35.29 -27.06
N TYR A 7 19.40 36.24 -26.14
CA TYR A 7 18.68 37.50 -26.45
C TYR A 7 19.46 38.40 -27.41
N VAL A 8 20.78 38.51 -27.24
CA VAL A 8 21.63 39.27 -28.16
C VAL A 8 21.68 38.60 -29.54
N ALA A 9 21.71 37.28 -29.62
CA ALA A 9 21.62 36.54 -30.88
C ALA A 9 20.26 36.69 -31.59
N ALA A 10 19.19 36.98 -30.82
CA ALA A 10 17.85 37.27 -31.33
C ALA A 10 17.66 38.71 -31.76
N GLY A 11 18.71 39.57 -31.71
CA GLY A 11 18.69 40.96 -32.22
C GLY A 11 18.37 42.04 -31.17
N PHE A 12 18.32 41.70 -29.89
CA PHE A 12 18.15 42.67 -28.80
C PHE A 12 19.48 43.37 -28.47
N SER A 13 19.42 44.64 -28.10
CA SER A 13 20.60 45.35 -27.61
C SER A 13 21.08 44.75 -26.26
N GLN A 14 22.35 44.91 -25.95
CA GLN A 14 22.95 44.33 -24.74
C GLN A 14 22.28 44.86 -23.45
N GLU A 15 21.78 46.12 -23.46
CA GLU A 15 21.05 46.68 -22.32
C GLU A 15 19.64 46.14 -22.20
N GLU A 16 18.93 45.94 -23.30
CA GLU A 16 17.61 45.34 -23.33
C GLU A 16 17.65 43.85 -22.91
N ALA A 17 18.66 43.10 -23.36
CA ALA A 17 18.87 41.72 -22.95
C ALA A 17 19.15 41.58 -21.45
N VAL A 18 19.91 42.51 -20.86
CA VAL A 18 20.16 42.56 -19.42
C VAL A 18 18.92 42.97 -18.63
N GLN A 19 18.12 43.90 -19.15
CA GLN A 19 16.86 44.30 -18.54
C GLN A 19 15.82 43.14 -18.59
N ALA A 20 15.68 42.47 -19.73
CA ALA A 20 14.79 41.33 -19.88
C ALA A 20 15.15 40.20 -18.91
N VAL A 21 16.42 39.86 -18.77
CA VAL A 21 16.89 38.85 -17.80
C VAL A 21 16.68 39.32 -16.36
N LYS A 22 16.84 40.62 -16.05
CA LYS A 22 16.55 41.16 -14.72
C LYS A 22 15.05 41.08 -14.39
N THR A 23 14.18 41.31 -15.36
CA THR A 23 12.72 41.25 -15.20
C THR A 23 12.28 39.82 -14.99
N GLU A 24 12.83 38.85 -15.75
CA GLU A 24 12.58 37.42 -15.53
C GLU A 24 13.12 36.90 -14.17
N VAL A 25 14.24 37.47 -13.69
CA VAL A 25 14.79 37.10 -12.37
C VAL A 25 14.02 37.78 -11.23
N HIS A 26 13.28 38.88 -11.50
CA HIS A 26 12.43 39.57 -10.52
C HIS A 26 10.95 39.15 -10.58
N GLU A 27 10.49 38.44 -11.61
CA GLU A 27 9.30 37.68 -11.40
C GLU A 27 9.60 36.70 -10.23
N PRO A 28 8.81 36.75 -9.12
CA PRO A 28 8.99 35.75 -8.12
C PRO A 28 8.84 34.45 -8.88
N VAL A 29 9.95 33.72 -9.05
CA VAL A 29 9.89 32.31 -9.39
C VAL A 29 8.88 31.80 -8.40
N THR A 30 7.64 31.64 -8.85
CA THR A 30 6.66 30.87 -8.11
C THR A 30 7.44 29.60 -7.89
N LYS A 31 8.03 29.48 -6.70
CA LYS A 31 8.56 28.20 -6.25
C LYS A 31 7.38 27.33 -6.57
N VAL A 32 7.47 26.56 -7.65
CA VAL A 32 6.68 25.36 -7.80
C VAL A 32 7.13 24.59 -6.56
N SER A 33 6.46 24.91 -5.48
CA SER A 33 6.46 24.14 -4.27
C SER A 33 6.09 22.77 -4.82
N SER A 34 7.14 21.97 -5.11
CA SER A 34 6.96 20.57 -5.36
C SER A 34 6.27 20.11 -4.07
N GLY A 35 4.93 20.07 -4.18
CA GLY A 35 3.92 20.06 -3.18
C GLY A 35 4.46 20.06 -1.75
N SER A 36 4.27 21.13 -1.05
CA SER A 36 4.38 21.23 0.41
C SER A 36 3.51 20.21 1.15
N ALA A 37 2.82 19.33 0.43
CA ALA A 37 2.14 18.16 0.93
C ALA A 37 3.10 17.03 1.35
N SER A 38 4.35 17.01 0.90
CA SER A 38 5.30 15.95 1.28
C SER A 38 6.23 16.33 2.43
N SER A 39 6.33 17.63 2.76
CA SER A 39 7.20 18.09 3.85
C SER A 39 6.57 17.94 5.25
N ASP A 40 5.23 17.80 5.33
CA ASP A 40 4.51 17.70 6.60
C ASP A 40 4.10 16.26 6.96
N LEU A 41 4.37 15.29 6.08
CA LEU A 41 4.04 13.90 6.33
C LEU A 41 5.05 13.27 7.29
N VAL A 42 4.53 12.49 8.23
CA VAL A 42 5.38 11.75 9.16
C VAL A 42 6.28 10.77 8.38
N PRO A 43 7.60 10.72 8.66
CA PRO A 43 8.57 9.97 7.84
C PRO A 43 8.24 8.50 7.61
N TYR A 44 7.66 7.81 8.59
CA TYR A 44 7.29 6.40 8.49
C TYR A 44 5.99 6.13 7.69
N THR A 45 5.27 7.17 7.26
CA THR A 45 4.04 7.03 6.47
C THR A 45 4.27 6.26 5.19
N TYR A 46 5.36 6.57 4.48
CA TYR A 46 5.71 5.87 3.25
C TYR A 46 5.99 4.40 3.47
N TYR A 47 6.61 4.04 4.60
CA TYR A 47 6.85 2.65 4.96
C TYR A 47 5.53 1.87 5.08
N PHE A 48 4.57 2.40 5.84
CA PHE A 48 3.28 1.76 6.02
C PHE A 48 2.46 1.70 4.73
N ARG A 49 2.60 2.70 3.84
CA ARG A 49 1.94 2.72 2.54
C ARG A 49 2.30 1.52 1.66
N TYR A 50 3.55 1.03 1.68
CA TYR A 50 3.99 -0.10 0.87
C TYR A 50 3.67 -1.48 1.47
N ILE A 51 3.22 -1.57 2.71
CA ILE A 51 2.92 -2.86 3.38
C ILE A 51 1.85 -3.69 2.63
N PRO A 52 0.75 -3.13 2.10
CA PRO A 52 -0.23 -3.93 1.36
C PRO A 52 0.37 -4.66 0.16
N TYR A 53 1.25 -4.01 -0.58
CA TYR A 53 1.93 -4.64 -1.71
C TYR A 53 2.78 -5.84 -1.28
N LEU A 54 3.53 -5.68 -0.19
CA LEU A 54 4.35 -6.74 0.37
C LEU A 54 3.49 -7.92 0.85
N PHE A 55 2.40 -7.65 1.57
CA PHE A 55 1.51 -8.70 2.06
C PHE A 55 0.80 -9.42 0.92
N LEU A 56 0.18 -8.69 0.01
CA LEU A 56 -0.52 -9.29 -1.13
C LEU A 56 0.43 -10.11 -2.00
N GLY A 57 1.60 -9.56 -2.36
CA GLY A 57 2.58 -10.26 -3.15
C GLY A 57 3.05 -11.54 -2.47
N ALA A 58 3.62 -11.43 -1.26
CA ALA A 58 4.18 -12.58 -0.54
C ALA A 58 3.14 -13.66 -0.23
N LEU A 59 1.95 -13.26 0.26
CA LEU A 59 0.92 -14.21 0.67
C LEU A 59 0.21 -14.87 -0.52
N CYS A 60 -0.06 -14.14 -1.61
CA CYS A 60 -0.63 -14.74 -2.82
C CYS A 60 0.28 -15.81 -3.41
N TYR A 61 1.59 -15.55 -3.46
CA TYR A 61 2.56 -16.56 -3.88
C TYR A 61 2.58 -17.76 -2.94
N THR A 62 2.77 -17.52 -1.65
CA THR A 62 2.94 -18.60 -0.66
C THR A 62 1.70 -19.46 -0.56
N MET A 63 0.51 -18.83 -0.43
CA MET A 63 -0.75 -19.56 -0.36
C MET A 63 -1.05 -20.35 -1.62
N GLY A 64 -0.84 -19.72 -2.79
CA GLY A 64 -1.08 -20.38 -4.06
C GLY A 64 -0.20 -21.63 -4.25
N TYR A 65 1.09 -21.57 -3.91
CA TYR A 65 1.98 -22.73 -3.97
C TYR A 65 1.57 -23.83 -2.99
N ILE A 66 1.18 -23.49 -1.76
CA ILE A 66 0.72 -24.46 -0.76
C ILE A 66 -0.56 -25.16 -1.23
N LEU A 67 -1.55 -24.39 -1.70
CA LEU A 67 -2.80 -24.98 -2.19
C LEU A 67 -2.59 -25.85 -3.43
N MET A 68 -1.69 -25.47 -4.34
CA MET A 68 -1.33 -26.32 -5.47
C MET A 68 -0.61 -27.59 -5.03
N ALA A 69 0.24 -27.54 -4.02
CA ALA A 69 0.89 -28.74 -3.49
C ALA A 69 -0.13 -29.72 -2.91
N PHE A 70 -1.17 -29.23 -2.23
CA PHE A 70 -2.26 -30.06 -1.72
C PHE A 70 -3.14 -30.66 -2.83
N LYS A 71 -3.27 -30.01 -3.98
CA LYS A 71 -4.02 -30.51 -5.14
C LYS A 71 -3.24 -31.51 -5.99
N LYS A 72 -1.95 -31.81 -5.69
CA LYS A 72 -1.19 -32.85 -6.40
C LYS A 72 -1.74 -34.25 -6.07
N GLY A 73 -1.98 -35.06 -7.11
CA GLY A 73 -2.76 -36.28 -7.10
C GLY A 73 -2.51 -37.26 -5.95
N ASP A 74 -1.27 -37.52 -5.55
CA ASP A 74 -1.00 -38.45 -4.43
C ASP A 74 -1.28 -37.83 -3.05
N ILE A 75 -1.03 -36.55 -2.89
CA ILE A 75 -1.34 -35.81 -1.65
C ILE A 75 -2.84 -35.67 -1.52
N GLN A 76 -3.52 -35.28 -2.59
CA GLN A 76 -4.96 -35.15 -2.63
C GLN A 76 -5.66 -36.47 -2.28
N LYS A 77 -5.26 -37.60 -2.91
CA LYS A 77 -5.82 -38.93 -2.61
C LYS A 77 -5.62 -39.32 -1.14
N ARG A 78 -4.45 -39.03 -0.57
CA ARG A 78 -4.19 -39.29 0.85
C ARG A 78 -5.04 -38.42 1.76
N MET A 79 -5.27 -37.19 1.40
CA MET A 79 -6.13 -36.27 2.15
C MET A 79 -7.60 -36.69 2.07
N GLU A 80 -8.09 -37.12 0.90
CA GLU A 80 -9.45 -37.63 0.70
C GLU A 80 -9.66 -38.95 1.44
N ALA A 81 -8.64 -39.84 1.50
CA ALA A 81 -8.68 -41.11 2.26
C ALA A 81 -8.52 -40.90 3.76
N SER A 82 -8.15 -39.71 4.21
CA SER A 82 -8.00 -39.43 5.64
C SER A 82 -9.37 -39.20 6.30
N ALA A 83 -9.50 -39.60 7.56
CA ALA A 83 -10.72 -39.41 8.37
C ALA A 83 -10.94 -37.92 8.74
N ILE A 84 -10.12 -37.02 8.25
CA ILE A 84 -10.15 -35.58 8.56
C ILE A 84 -11.12 -34.88 7.61
N SER A 85 -12.07 -34.13 8.13
CA SER A 85 -13.02 -33.39 7.33
C SER A 85 -12.33 -32.27 6.54
N VAL A 86 -12.83 -31.98 5.34
CA VAL A 86 -12.31 -30.90 4.45
C VAL A 86 -12.26 -29.55 5.17
N ARG A 87 -13.25 -29.25 6.02
CA ARG A 87 -13.27 -28.01 6.82
C ARG A 87 -12.08 -27.90 7.76
N ARG A 88 -11.72 -29.02 8.41
CA ARG A 88 -10.57 -29.05 9.33
C ARG A 88 -9.27 -28.86 8.57
N GLN A 89 -9.11 -29.50 7.40
CA GLN A 89 -7.93 -29.33 6.54
C GLN A 89 -7.78 -27.86 6.08
N SER A 90 -8.89 -27.21 5.68
CA SER A 90 -8.87 -25.80 5.28
C SER A 90 -8.50 -24.90 6.45
N LEU A 91 -9.03 -25.15 7.65
CA LEU A 91 -8.69 -24.38 8.84
C LEU A 91 -7.22 -24.57 9.24
N GLU A 92 -6.70 -25.78 9.22
CA GLU A 92 -5.29 -26.05 9.51
C GLU A 92 -4.37 -25.34 8.48
N GLY A 93 -4.75 -25.33 7.20
CA GLY A 93 -4.06 -24.58 6.16
C GLY A 93 -4.09 -23.07 6.40
N LEU A 94 -5.24 -22.52 6.75
CA LEU A 94 -5.37 -21.09 7.08
C LEU A 94 -4.58 -20.70 8.34
N LEU A 95 -4.58 -21.57 9.37
CA LEU A 95 -3.78 -21.33 10.58
C LEU A 95 -2.28 -21.36 10.29
N ALA A 96 -1.82 -22.32 9.49
CA ALA A 96 -0.42 -22.37 9.07
C ALA A 96 -0.01 -21.11 8.30
N MET A 97 -0.87 -20.62 7.39
CA MET A 97 -0.66 -19.38 6.68
C MET A 97 -0.75 -18.16 7.59
N GLY A 98 -1.63 -18.20 8.60
CA GLY A 98 -1.70 -17.17 9.63
C GLY A 98 -0.39 -17.03 10.40
N VAL A 99 0.29 -18.14 10.70
CA VAL A 99 1.63 -18.10 11.33
C VAL A 99 2.66 -17.44 10.41
N ILE A 100 2.70 -17.81 9.13
CA ILE A 100 3.60 -17.18 8.15
C ILE A 100 3.29 -15.67 8.01
N GLY A 101 2.00 -15.34 7.92
CA GLY A 101 1.55 -13.96 7.88
C GLY A 101 1.93 -13.17 9.14
N ALA A 102 1.78 -13.75 10.31
CA ALA A 102 2.19 -13.14 11.57
C ALA A 102 3.71 -12.89 11.64
N ILE A 103 4.51 -13.83 11.15
CA ILE A 103 5.96 -13.63 11.04
C ILE A 103 6.27 -12.47 10.08
N LEU A 104 5.62 -12.42 8.93
CA LEU A 104 5.79 -11.35 7.95
C LEU A 104 5.39 -9.98 8.54
N TRP A 105 4.29 -9.94 9.28
CA TRP A 105 3.83 -8.74 9.96
C TRP A 105 4.81 -8.29 11.07
N LEU A 106 5.30 -9.23 11.89
CA LEU A 106 6.31 -8.92 12.92
C LEU A 106 7.60 -8.38 12.29
N LEU A 107 8.05 -8.97 11.18
CA LEU A 107 9.20 -8.46 10.42
C LEU A 107 8.93 -7.05 9.87
N GLY A 108 7.71 -6.77 9.42
CA GLY A 108 7.28 -5.44 8.99
C GLY A 108 7.32 -4.42 10.14
N ILE A 109 6.81 -4.78 11.32
CA ILE A 109 6.87 -3.89 12.50
C ILE A 109 8.32 -3.72 12.99
N LEU A 110 9.12 -4.79 12.99
CA LEU A 110 10.53 -4.71 13.31
C LEU A 110 11.27 -3.77 12.34
N GLY A 111 10.97 -3.85 11.06
CA GLY A 111 11.55 -2.98 10.03
C GLY A 111 11.29 -1.49 10.29
N VAL A 112 10.06 -1.09 10.61
CA VAL A 112 9.75 0.31 10.93
C VAL A 112 10.46 0.76 12.22
N VAL A 113 10.57 -0.12 13.22
CA VAL A 113 11.28 0.20 14.47
C VAL A 113 12.78 0.38 14.22
N LEU A 114 13.40 -0.45 13.38
CA LEU A 114 14.81 -0.35 13.03
C LEU A 114 15.11 0.91 12.19
N MET A 115 14.22 1.27 11.27
CA MET A 115 14.43 2.42 10.38
C MET A 115 14.11 3.76 11.06
N TYR A 116 13.06 3.83 11.85
CA TYR A 116 12.54 5.08 12.41
C TYR A 116 12.65 5.18 13.94
N GLY A 117 12.94 4.07 14.62
CA GLY A 117 13.28 4.02 16.06
C GLY A 117 12.34 4.82 16.94
N ASN A 118 12.90 5.77 17.67
CA ASN A 118 12.17 6.60 18.63
C ASN A 118 11.08 7.47 17.97
N THR A 119 11.23 7.87 16.70
CA THR A 119 10.22 8.71 16.01
C THR A 119 8.90 7.96 15.86
N PHE A 120 8.95 6.69 15.53
CA PHE A 120 7.75 5.86 15.45
C PHE A 120 7.25 5.48 16.86
N TRP A 121 8.17 5.10 17.77
CA TRP A 121 7.78 4.61 19.09
C TRP A 121 7.13 5.67 19.99
N ASN A 122 7.53 6.93 19.83
CA ASN A 122 6.96 8.05 20.58
C ASN A 122 5.68 8.63 19.94
N SER A 123 5.26 8.14 18.78
CA SER A 123 4.03 8.59 18.15
C SER A 123 2.81 8.13 18.94
N GLU A 124 1.89 9.04 19.22
CA GLU A 124 0.59 8.72 19.83
C GLU A 124 -0.27 7.82 18.94
N LEU A 125 -0.06 7.90 17.63
CA LEU A 125 -0.84 7.18 16.63
C LEU A 125 -0.28 5.79 16.26
N ARG A 126 0.86 5.38 16.87
CA ARG A 126 1.50 4.08 16.59
C ARG A 126 0.54 2.89 16.68
N GLY A 127 -0.37 2.90 17.68
CA GLY A 127 -1.35 1.84 17.88
C GLY A 127 -2.29 1.67 16.69
N TYR A 128 -2.71 2.77 16.07
CA TYR A 128 -3.56 2.73 14.88
C TYR A 128 -2.82 2.18 13.66
N TYR A 129 -1.57 2.55 13.44
CA TYR A 129 -0.74 1.98 12.36
C TYR A 129 -0.56 0.47 12.54
N ILE A 130 -0.25 0.02 13.76
CA ILE A 130 -0.08 -1.41 14.09
C ILE A 130 -1.40 -2.17 13.88
N ALA A 131 -2.52 -1.63 14.34
CA ALA A 131 -3.83 -2.25 14.17
C ALA A 131 -4.26 -2.29 12.70
N ASN A 132 -4.06 -1.20 11.95
CA ASN A 132 -4.39 -1.11 10.54
C ASN A 132 -3.61 -2.14 9.71
N THR A 133 -2.30 -2.27 9.95
CA THR A 133 -1.47 -3.28 9.26
C THR A 133 -1.85 -4.70 9.63
N LEU A 134 -2.30 -4.95 10.86
CA LEU A 134 -2.78 -6.27 11.27
C LEU A 134 -4.09 -6.62 10.54
N LEU A 135 -5.01 -5.68 10.41
CA LEU A 135 -6.25 -5.88 9.63
C LEU A 135 -5.92 -6.14 8.16
N MET A 136 -5.02 -5.36 7.57
CA MET A 136 -4.58 -5.57 6.20
C MET A 136 -3.93 -6.95 6.00
N LEU A 137 -3.19 -7.46 6.99
CA LEU A 137 -2.67 -8.82 6.96
C LEU A 137 -3.80 -9.85 6.83
N VAL A 138 -4.86 -9.74 7.66
CA VAL A 138 -6.00 -10.67 7.63
C VAL A 138 -6.74 -10.60 6.30
N VAL A 139 -6.96 -9.40 5.78
CA VAL A 139 -7.52 -9.17 4.44
C VAL A 139 -6.68 -9.84 3.36
N SER A 140 -5.35 -9.65 3.42
CA SER A 140 -4.42 -10.23 2.45
C SER A 140 -4.41 -11.75 2.52
N LEU A 141 -4.54 -12.36 3.70
CA LEU A 141 -4.66 -13.81 3.89
C LEU A 141 -5.95 -14.34 3.25
N SER A 142 -7.10 -13.70 3.51
CA SER A 142 -8.38 -14.09 2.94
C SER A 142 -8.36 -14.01 1.42
N LEU A 143 -7.87 -12.91 0.87
CA LEU A 143 -7.77 -12.71 -0.58
C LEU A 143 -6.81 -13.70 -1.24
N SER A 144 -5.66 -13.96 -0.61
CA SER A 144 -4.65 -14.91 -1.09
C SER A 144 -5.21 -16.34 -1.10
N TYR A 145 -6.02 -16.70 -0.11
CA TYR A 145 -6.69 -17.99 -0.05
C TYR A 145 -7.69 -18.14 -1.20
N LEU A 146 -8.53 -17.12 -1.44
CA LEU A 146 -9.48 -17.12 -2.55
C LEU A 146 -8.75 -17.27 -3.90
N ILE A 147 -7.73 -16.47 -4.15
CA ILE A 147 -6.94 -16.54 -5.39
C ILE A 147 -6.34 -17.93 -5.57
N GLY A 148 -5.71 -18.48 -4.51
CA GLY A 148 -5.07 -19.80 -4.56
C GLY A 148 -6.05 -20.95 -4.78
N MET A 149 -7.32 -20.80 -4.39
CA MET A 149 -8.37 -21.81 -4.68
C MET A 149 -8.67 -21.93 -6.17
N PHE A 150 -8.67 -20.82 -6.91
CA PHE A 150 -9.08 -20.78 -8.32
C PHE A 150 -7.93 -21.07 -9.29
N ILE A 151 -6.67 -20.99 -8.86
CA ILE A 151 -5.53 -21.10 -9.76
C ILE A 151 -4.98 -22.53 -9.77
N PRO A 152 -4.98 -23.21 -10.94
CA PRO A 152 -4.52 -24.60 -11.04
C PRO A 152 -3.02 -24.73 -11.36
N ASN A 153 -2.35 -23.65 -11.78
CA ASN A 153 -1.01 -23.72 -12.37
C ASN A 153 -0.08 -22.63 -11.81
N SER A 154 1.17 -23.01 -11.53
CA SER A 154 2.18 -22.11 -10.95
C SER A 154 2.53 -20.90 -11.84
N ASN A 155 2.53 -21.07 -13.15
CA ASN A 155 2.83 -19.97 -14.07
C ASN A 155 1.69 -18.93 -14.09
N ILE A 156 0.44 -19.42 -14.04
CA ILE A 156 -0.75 -18.57 -13.95
C ILE A 156 -0.77 -17.87 -12.59
N LEU A 157 -0.39 -18.58 -11.52
CA LEU A 157 -0.33 -18.01 -10.17
C LEU A 157 0.57 -16.78 -10.12
N SER A 158 1.78 -16.88 -10.67
CA SER A 158 2.73 -15.76 -10.70
C SER A 158 2.15 -14.53 -11.42
N GLY A 159 1.52 -14.76 -12.57
CA GLY A 159 0.87 -13.68 -13.32
C GLY A 159 -0.29 -13.04 -12.54
N VAL A 160 -1.18 -13.85 -11.98
CA VAL A 160 -2.35 -13.36 -11.23
C VAL A 160 -1.93 -12.66 -9.93
N ALA A 161 -0.98 -13.21 -9.18
CA ALA A 161 -0.49 -12.59 -7.96
C ALA A 161 0.11 -11.19 -8.25
N ASN A 162 0.89 -11.05 -9.32
CA ASN A 162 1.42 -9.76 -9.73
C ASN A 162 0.33 -8.79 -10.21
N ILE A 163 -0.58 -9.25 -11.06
CA ILE A 163 -1.66 -8.40 -11.56
C ILE A 163 -2.53 -7.90 -10.39
N VAL A 164 -2.95 -8.78 -9.49
CA VAL A 164 -3.81 -8.41 -8.37
C VAL A 164 -3.10 -7.45 -7.42
N SER A 165 -1.87 -7.78 -6.98
CA SER A 165 -1.15 -6.93 -6.03
C SER A 165 -0.79 -5.57 -6.64
N LEU A 166 -0.30 -5.53 -7.88
CA LEU A 166 0.04 -4.27 -8.55
C LEU A 166 -1.20 -3.43 -8.85
N SER A 167 -2.26 -4.03 -9.44
CA SER A 167 -3.46 -3.29 -9.79
C SER A 167 -4.15 -2.71 -8.56
N MET A 168 -4.28 -3.49 -7.48
CA MET A 168 -4.83 -2.97 -6.22
C MET A 168 -3.99 -1.83 -5.66
N CYS A 169 -2.66 -1.97 -5.64
CA CYS A 169 -1.78 -0.94 -5.11
C CYS A 169 -1.76 0.33 -5.96
N PHE A 170 -1.85 0.22 -7.29
CA PHE A 170 -1.97 1.39 -8.17
C PHE A 170 -3.31 2.09 -8.01
N LEU A 171 -4.42 1.36 -7.97
CA LEU A 171 -5.76 1.94 -7.89
C LEU A 171 -6.09 2.53 -6.52
N CYS A 172 -5.47 2.01 -5.46
CA CYS A 172 -5.85 2.35 -4.09
C CYS A 172 -4.94 3.37 -3.40
N GLY A 173 -3.95 3.94 -4.09
CA GLY A 173 -3.16 5.02 -3.50
C GLY A 173 -1.80 4.62 -2.94
N VAL A 174 -1.40 3.34 -3.04
CA VAL A 174 -0.10 2.84 -2.53
C VAL A 174 1.07 3.45 -3.31
N PHE A 175 1.05 3.36 -4.64
CA PHE A 175 2.12 3.89 -5.50
C PHE A 175 1.87 5.33 -5.94
N VAL A 176 0.62 5.71 -6.12
CA VAL A 176 0.22 7.04 -6.52
C VAL A 176 -0.64 7.64 -5.42
N PRO A 177 -0.28 8.77 -4.81
CA PRO A 177 -1.06 9.38 -3.74
C PRO A 177 -2.51 9.63 -4.16
N MET A 178 -3.48 9.32 -3.28
CA MET A 178 -4.90 9.53 -3.55
C MET A 178 -5.24 10.99 -3.91
N SER A 179 -4.45 11.94 -3.43
CA SER A 179 -4.64 13.38 -3.68
C SER A 179 -4.46 13.79 -5.14
N VAL A 180 -3.74 13.01 -5.94
CA VAL A 180 -3.50 13.28 -7.38
C VAL A 180 -4.33 12.38 -8.29
N MET A 181 -5.12 11.46 -7.73
CA MET A 181 -5.96 10.54 -8.49
C MET A 181 -7.30 11.18 -8.88
N ASP A 182 -7.79 10.82 -10.07
CA ASP A 182 -9.13 11.24 -10.50
C ASP A 182 -10.24 10.64 -9.62
N LYS A 183 -11.30 11.43 -9.41
CA LYS A 183 -12.45 11.04 -8.58
C LYS A 183 -13.13 9.76 -9.08
N SER A 184 -13.10 9.48 -10.39
CA SER A 184 -13.68 8.28 -10.98
C SER A 184 -12.90 7.04 -10.59
N VAL A 185 -11.56 7.13 -10.57
CA VAL A 185 -10.67 6.05 -10.12
C VAL A 185 -10.89 5.76 -8.63
N LEU A 186 -10.97 6.82 -7.80
CA LEU A 186 -11.22 6.67 -6.37
C LEU A 186 -12.57 5.99 -6.06
N LYS A 187 -13.62 6.24 -6.88
CA LYS A 187 -14.90 5.54 -6.74
C LYS A 187 -14.77 4.02 -6.99
N VAL A 188 -13.98 3.63 -7.97
CA VAL A 188 -13.69 2.22 -8.24
C VAL A 188 -12.83 1.62 -7.12
N ALA A 189 -11.84 2.35 -6.66
CA ALA A 189 -10.96 1.92 -5.58
C ALA A 189 -11.70 1.59 -4.28
N GLN A 190 -12.82 2.27 -3.99
CA GLN A 190 -13.64 2.01 -2.79
C GLN A 190 -14.19 0.57 -2.71
N PHE A 191 -14.27 -0.15 -3.83
CA PHE A 191 -14.63 -1.57 -3.85
C PHE A 191 -13.46 -2.51 -3.51
N LEU A 192 -12.26 -1.96 -3.30
CA LEU A 192 -11.06 -2.72 -3.01
C LEU A 192 -10.62 -2.51 -1.55
N PRO A 193 -10.20 -3.55 -0.84
CA PRO A 193 -9.84 -3.44 0.57
C PRO A 193 -8.63 -2.53 0.82
N VAL A 194 -7.66 -2.51 -0.09
CA VAL A 194 -6.46 -1.68 0.03
C VAL A 194 -6.78 -0.19 0.09
N TYR A 195 -7.89 0.26 -0.52
CA TYR A 195 -8.35 1.64 -0.45
C TYR A 195 -8.63 2.08 0.98
N TRP A 196 -9.31 1.25 1.76
CA TRP A 196 -9.69 1.57 3.14
C TRP A 196 -8.47 1.61 4.06
N TYR A 197 -7.52 0.70 3.85
CA TYR A 197 -6.22 0.73 4.51
C TYR A 197 -5.46 2.03 4.23
N GLU A 198 -5.34 2.42 2.96
CA GLU A 198 -4.66 3.66 2.58
C GLU A 198 -5.39 4.90 3.05
N GLN A 199 -6.72 4.88 3.13
CA GLN A 199 -7.49 5.99 3.68
C GLN A 199 -7.18 6.22 5.16
N VAL A 200 -7.01 5.15 5.95
CA VAL A 200 -6.54 5.25 7.33
C VAL A 200 -5.13 5.84 7.37
N ASN A 201 -4.20 5.30 6.57
CA ASN A 201 -2.83 5.82 6.50
C ASN A 201 -2.77 7.31 6.13
N GLU A 202 -3.58 7.76 5.18
CA GLU A 202 -3.67 9.16 4.76
C GLU A 202 -4.15 10.06 5.90
N ILE A 203 -5.16 9.63 6.68
CA ILE A 203 -5.64 10.37 7.87
C ILE A 203 -4.54 10.43 8.93
N LEU A 204 -3.92 9.30 9.24
CA LEU A 204 -2.87 9.22 10.27
C LEU A 204 -1.61 10.01 9.91
N SER A 205 -1.29 10.10 8.62
CA SER A 205 -0.10 10.79 8.14
C SER A 205 -0.16 12.30 8.26
N ARG A 206 -1.36 12.87 8.16
CA ARG A 206 -1.59 14.33 8.16
C ARG A 206 -1.88 14.90 9.53
N HIS A 207 -2.10 14.07 10.53
CA HIS A 207 -2.53 14.51 11.86
C HIS A 207 -1.64 13.89 12.93
N HIS A 208 -1.20 14.71 13.88
CA HIS A 208 -0.44 14.24 15.05
C HIS A 208 -1.38 13.71 16.16
N SER A 209 -2.63 14.17 16.18
CA SER A 209 -3.67 13.72 17.11
C SER A 209 -5.00 13.57 16.37
N LEU A 210 -5.82 12.60 16.79
CA LEU A 210 -7.12 12.35 16.18
C LEU A 210 -8.21 13.13 16.90
N THR A 211 -8.93 13.98 16.17
CA THR A 211 -10.19 14.56 16.64
C THR A 211 -11.30 13.49 16.65
N PRO A 212 -12.39 13.65 17.42
CA PRO A 212 -13.48 12.67 17.47
C PRO A 212 -14.09 12.35 16.08
N GLU A 213 -14.12 13.32 15.18
CA GLU A 213 -14.61 13.14 13.80
C GLU A 213 -13.65 12.27 12.98
N LEU A 214 -12.35 12.52 13.07
CA LEU A 214 -11.32 11.73 12.37
C LEU A 214 -11.26 10.31 12.92
N LEU A 215 -11.39 10.16 14.22
CA LEU A 215 -11.46 8.85 14.86
C LEU A 215 -12.64 8.03 14.30
N GLY A 216 -13.82 8.65 14.14
CA GLY A 216 -14.97 8.00 13.52
C GLY A 216 -14.68 7.52 12.09
N LYS A 217 -14.01 8.33 11.28
CA LYS A 217 -13.62 7.95 9.90
C LYS A 217 -12.63 6.77 9.90
N VAL A 218 -11.62 6.80 10.79
CA VAL A 218 -10.65 5.70 10.94
C VAL A 218 -11.36 4.40 11.35
N GLN A 219 -12.26 4.46 12.34
CA GLN A 219 -13.00 3.28 12.79
C GLN A 219 -13.93 2.71 11.73
N ILE A 220 -14.60 3.55 10.92
CA ILE A 220 -15.44 3.11 9.81
C ILE A 220 -14.56 2.40 8.76
N SER A 221 -13.43 2.98 8.37
CA SER A 221 -12.52 2.39 7.39
C SER A 221 -11.97 1.05 7.86
N MET A 222 -11.50 0.96 9.10
CA MET A 222 -11.05 -0.30 9.71
C MET A 222 -12.20 -1.33 9.82
N GLY A 223 -13.42 -0.89 10.11
CA GLY A 223 -14.62 -1.74 10.12
C GLY A 223 -14.92 -2.34 8.75
N ILE A 224 -14.74 -1.57 7.68
CA ILE A 224 -14.90 -2.06 6.31
C ILE A 224 -13.80 -3.08 5.96
N GLU A 225 -12.55 -2.87 6.40
CA GLU A 225 -11.48 -3.87 6.24
C GLU A 225 -11.85 -5.20 6.91
N VAL A 226 -12.44 -5.17 8.11
CA VAL A 226 -12.92 -6.39 8.79
C VAL A 226 -13.99 -7.12 7.97
N LEU A 227 -14.89 -6.38 7.29
CA LEU A 227 -15.88 -7.00 6.40
C LEU A 227 -15.21 -7.69 5.21
N PHE A 228 -14.19 -7.08 4.61
CA PHE A 228 -13.40 -7.72 3.55
C PHE A 228 -12.61 -8.93 4.05
N ALA A 229 -12.14 -8.91 5.28
CA ALA A 229 -11.44 -10.05 5.88
C ALA A 229 -12.36 -11.26 6.13
N ALA A 230 -13.66 -11.01 6.35
CA ALA A 230 -14.66 -12.04 6.62
C ALA A 230 -15.25 -12.70 5.35
N MET A 231 -14.95 -12.15 4.15
CA MET A 231 -15.34 -12.72 2.85
C MET A 231 -14.51 -13.96 2.51
#